data_d25650f6cc4d42277a19ad76067f9a92
#
_entry.id   d25650f6cc4d42277a19ad76067f9a92
#
_cell.length_a   1.000
_cell.length_b   1.000
_cell.length_c   1.000
_cell.angle_alpha   90.00
_cell.angle_beta   90.00
_cell.angle_gamma   90.00
#
_symmetry.space_group_name_H-M   'P 1'
#
loop_
_entity.id
_entity.type
_entity.pdbx_description
1 polymer ?
#
loop_
_entity_poly.entity_id
_entity_poly.type
_entity_poly.pdbx_seq_one_letter_code
_entity_poly.pdbx_strand_id
1 'polypeptide(L)'
;LAFDNESGVFVIIEYKKDRHFSVIDRGVAYLNLMLIHKTEFLYAYYKKTAKMLEKEDIDWTQSRIIFITPEFTKYQHYAIGFKDLGIQLWEAHKYSNGLLVFNEVKSLFTKEPLTTIAKRNPAAKKIAEEIKVYNEEDLLEIAEEKVKELYQELKAAVTNLGSDVEVRPTKMYIAFRRKKGFAGVVVLRSKLKVYLSIDISQLQDPLKKGKRCQENRTLF
;
A
#
# COMPACT_ATOMS: atom_id res chain seq x y z
N LEU A 1 9.69 12.35 4.19
CA LEU A 1 8.44 11.90 4.78
C LEU A 1 7.28 12.36 3.91
N ALA A 2 6.36 11.48 3.61
CA ALA A 2 5.12 11.75 2.90
C ALA A 2 3.94 11.14 3.67
N PHE A 3 2.74 11.59 3.36
CA PHE A 3 1.50 11.01 3.83
C PHE A 3 0.67 10.61 2.62
N ASP A 4 0.32 9.34 2.54
CA ASP A 4 -0.56 8.81 1.51
C ASP A 4 -2.00 9.01 1.96
N ASN A 5 -2.66 10.04 1.41
CA ASN A 5 -4.02 10.38 1.78
C ASN A 5 -5.05 9.29 1.41
N GLU A 6 -4.72 8.45 0.42
CA GLU A 6 -5.65 7.40 -0.01
C GLU A 6 -5.65 6.22 0.94
N SER A 7 -4.46 5.82 1.41
CA SER A 7 -4.33 4.69 2.35
C SER A 7 -4.26 5.14 3.82
N GLY A 8 -4.24 6.45 4.11
CA GLY A 8 -4.17 6.97 5.46
C GLY A 8 -2.88 6.59 6.20
N VAL A 9 -1.74 6.56 5.51
CA VAL A 9 -0.50 6.05 6.08
C VAL A 9 0.69 6.97 5.84
N PHE A 10 1.65 6.91 6.75
CA PHE A 10 2.94 7.55 6.53
C PHE A 10 3.86 6.72 5.63
N VAL A 11 4.56 7.42 4.74
CA VAL A 11 5.53 6.84 3.81
C VAL A 11 6.84 7.57 3.95
N ILE A 12 7.91 6.83 4.19
CA ILE A 12 9.28 7.36 4.14
C ILE A 12 9.77 7.22 2.70
N ILE A 13 10.25 8.31 2.11
CA ILE A 13 10.85 8.29 0.77
C ILE A 13 12.32 8.65 0.92
N GLU A 14 13.19 7.74 0.53
CA GLU A 14 14.63 7.88 0.62
C GLU A 14 15.25 7.86 -0.77
N TYR A 15 15.88 8.97 -1.17
CA TYR A 15 16.60 9.07 -2.45
C TYR A 15 18.07 8.70 -2.26
N LYS A 16 18.59 7.86 -3.15
CA LYS A 16 20.00 7.47 -3.15
C LYS A 16 20.62 7.67 -4.52
N LYS A 17 21.81 8.23 -4.54
CA LYS A 17 22.61 8.40 -5.74
C LYS A 17 23.55 7.21 -5.96
N ASP A 18 24.01 6.61 -4.85
CA ASP A 18 25.02 5.54 -4.87
C ASP A 18 24.39 4.16 -4.83
N ARG A 19 25.01 3.20 -5.51
CA ARG A 19 24.57 1.80 -5.63
C ARG A 19 24.86 0.94 -4.39
N HIS A 20 25.79 1.39 -3.51
CA HIS A 20 26.37 0.58 -2.42
C HIS A 20 25.76 0.91 -1.07
N PHE A 21 24.47 0.70 -0.87
CA PHE A 21 23.86 0.85 0.44
C PHE A 21 22.98 -0.35 0.81
N SER A 22 22.92 -0.67 2.10
CA SER A 22 22.01 -1.69 2.60
C SER A 22 20.59 -1.15 2.63
N VAL A 23 19.74 -1.67 1.76
CA VAL A 23 18.32 -1.31 1.67
C VAL A 23 17.57 -1.86 2.88
N ILE A 24 17.85 -3.13 3.23
CA ILE A 24 17.11 -3.80 4.31
C ILE A 24 17.41 -3.15 5.65
N ASP A 25 18.69 -3.04 6.02
CA ASP A 25 19.06 -2.52 7.35
C ASP A 25 18.54 -1.10 7.57
N ARG A 26 18.64 -0.25 6.53
CA ARG A 26 18.12 1.12 6.59
C ARG A 26 16.61 1.17 6.58
N GLY A 27 15.97 0.34 5.76
CA GLY A 27 14.52 0.25 5.71
C GLY A 27 13.94 -0.20 7.04
N VAL A 28 14.51 -1.24 7.62
CA VAL A 28 14.15 -1.73 8.95
C VAL A 28 14.36 -0.65 10.02
N ALA A 29 15.52 0.03 10.00
CA ALA A 29 15.80 1.09 10.97
C ALA A 29 14.81 2.26 10.86
N TYR A 30 14.49 2.71 9.65
CA TYR A 30 13.58 3.83 9.45
C TYR A 30 12.13 3.48 9.77
N LEU A 31 11.67 2.28 9.41
CA LEU A 31 10.34 1.82 9.77
C LEU A 31 10.20 1.66 11.29
N ASN A 32 11.21 1.09 11.95
CA ASN A 32 11.23 0.99 13.41
C ASN A 32 11.22 2.37 14.08
N LEU A 33 12.01 3.32 13.57
CA LEU A 33 12.01 4.71 14.06
C LEU A 33 10.61 5.34 13.96
N MET A 34 9.94 5.17 12.82
CA MET A 34 8.59 5.69 12.60
C MET A 34 7.57 5.07 13.55
N LEU A 35 7.64 3.75 13.77
CA LEU A 35 6.71 3.04 14.65
C LEU A 35 6.91 3.39 16.13
N ILE A 36 8.15 3.68 16.53
CA ILE A 36 8.47 4.13 17.91
C ILE A 36 8.03 5.59 18.14
N HIS A 37 8.23 6.44 17.14
CA HIS A 37 8.04 7.90 17.23
C HIS A 37 6.76 8.39 16.53
N LYS A 38 5.67 7.64 16.64
CA LYS A 38 4.39 7.94 15.97
C LYS A 38 3.92 9.39 16.20
N THR A 39 4.03 9.88 17.42
CA THR A 39 3.61 11.24 17.81
C THR A 39 4.41 12.33 17.10
N GLU A 40 5.72 12.14 16.94
CA GLU A 40 6.59 13.09 16.22
C GLU A 40 6.24 13.16 14.74
N PHE A 41 5.84 12.05 14.14
CA PHE A 41 5.38 12.01 12.75
C PHE A 41 4.03 12.72 12.58
N LEU A 42 3.08 12.54 13.50
CA LEU A 42 1.82 13.29 13.52
C LEU A 42 2.07 14.79 13.69
N TYR A 43 2.96 15.17 14.59
CA TYR A 43 3.32 16.57 14.80
C TYR A 43 4.00 17.19 13.58
N ALA A 44 4.91 16.46 12.91
CA ALA A 44 5.55 16.92 11.68
C ALA A 44 4.52 17.13 10.56
N TYR A 45 3.52 16.25 10.45
CA TYR A 45 2.43 16.39 9.52
C TYR A 45 1.59 17.64 9.83
N TYR A 46 1.18 17.81 11.09
CA TYR A 46 0.44 18.99 11.54
C TYR A 46 1.17 20.30 11.23
N LYS A 47 2.48 20.38 11.55
CA LYS A 47 3.29 21.57 11.25
C LYS A 47 3.33 21.90 9.75
N LYS A 48 3.28 20.91 8.89
CA LYS A 48 3.36 21.08 7.44
C LYS A 48 2.02 21.43 6.80
N THR A 49 0.91 20.87 7.31
CA THR A 49 -0.40 20.91 6.64
C THR A 49 -1.44 21.72 7.41
N ALA A 50 -1.16 22.07 8.67
CA ALA A 50 -2.13 22.62 9.64
C ALA A 50 -3.37 21.70 9.87
N LYS A 51 -3.29 20.43 9.47
CA LYS A 51 -4.33 19.42 9.68
C LYS A 51 -3.93 18.49 10.80
N MET A 52 -4.84 18.27 11.74
CA MET A 52 -4.64 17.32 12.81
C MET A 52 -5.07 15.93 12.37
N LEU A 53 -4.25 14.94 12.70
CA LEU A 53 -4.56 13.51 12.52
C LEU A 53 -4.49 12.88 13.90
N GLU A 54 -5.49 12.09 14.23
CA GLU A 54 -5.47 11.25 15.43
C GLU A 54 -4.68 9.97 15.15
N LYS A 55 -4.06 9.42 16.19
CA LYS A 55 -3.21 8.23 16.07
C LYS A 55 -4.00 7.02 15.56
N GLU A 56 -5.29 6.97 15.88
CA GLU A 56 -6.26 5.95 15.53
C GLU A 56 -6.70 6.02 14.06
N ASP A 57 -6.58 7.20 13.44
CA ASP A 57 -6.90 7.40 12.02
C ASP A 57 -5.84 6.84 11.08
N ILE A 58 -4.65 6.50 11.62
CA ILE A 58 -3.50 6.05 10.86
C ILE A 58 -3.40 4.53 10.89
N ASP A 59 -3.42 3.90 9.73
CA ASP A 59 -3.07 2.48 9.63
C ASP A 59 -1.54 2.28 9.63
N TRP A 60 -0.96 2.28 10.82
CA TRP A 60 0.49 2.09 11.00
C TRP A 60 0.98 0.75 10.46
N THR A 61 0.09 -0.25 10.29
CA THR A 61 0.46 -1.56 9.74
C THR A 61 0.81 -1.52 8.26
N GLN A 62 0.36 -0.48 7.55
CA GLN A 62 0.63 -0.24 6.14
C GLN A 62 1.75 0.78 5.91
N SER A 63 2.41 1.21 6.98
CA SER A 63 3.57 2.11 6.88
C SER A 63 4.67 1.46 6.04
N ARG A 64 5.30 2.27 5.18
CA ARG A 64 6.30 1.76 4.25
C ARG A 64 7.40 2.76 3.98
N ILE A 65 8.52 2.26 3.49
CA ILE A 65 9.60 3.05 2.95
C ILE A 65 9.78 2.78 1.46
N ILE A 66 9.98 3.83 0.69
CA ILE A 66 10.28 3.79 -0.73
C ILE A 66 11.71 4.26 -0.92
N PHE A 67 12.57 3.39 -1.43
CA PHE A 67 13.89 3.77 -1.90
C PHE A 67 13.84 4.12 -3.38
N ILE A 68 14.42 5.27 -3.73
CA ILE A 68 14.49 5.73 -5.12
C ILE A 68 15.96 5.92 -5.50
N THR A 69 16.40 5.25 -6.56
CA THR A 69 17.76 5.32 -7.10
C THR A 69 17.73 5.17 -8.63
N PRO A 70 18.79 5.59 -9.35
CA PRO A 70 18.88 5.30 -10.78
C PRO A 70 18.93 3.80 -11.11
N GLU A 71 19.48 2.97 -10.24
CA GLU A 71 19.61 1.52 -10.46
C GLU A 71 19.84 0.79 -9.14
N PHE A 72 19.31 -0.42 -9.01
CA PHE A 72 19.55 -1.32 -7.89
C PHE A 72 20.48 -2.48 -8.28
N THR A 73 21.27 -2.95 -7.34
CA THR A 73 22.08 -4.16 -7.49
C THR A 73 21.20 -5.41 -7.40
N LYS A 74 21.65 -6.52 -7.97
CA LYS A 74 20.97 -7.83 -7.85
C LYS A 74 20.70 -8.21 -6.39
N TYR A 75 21.63 -7.92 -5.49
CA TYR A 75 21.46 -8.19 -4.05
C TYR A 75 20.32 -7.37 -3.43
N GLN A 76 20.15 -6.13 -3.86
CA GLN A 76 19.04 -5.28 -3.39
C GLN A 76 17.70 -5.78 -3.93
N HIS A 77 17.65 -6.26 -5.19
CA HIS A 77 16.46 -6.92 -5.73
C HIS A 77 16.08 -8.18 -4.92
N TYR A 78 17.05 -9.00 -4.53
CA TYR A 78 16.79 -10.18 -3.69
C TYR A 78 16.32 -9.78 -2.27
N ALA A 79 16.81 -8.65 -1.78
CA ALA A 79 16.55 -8.18 -0.43
C ALA A 79 15.10 -7.79 -0.17
N ILE A 80 14.33 -7.41 -1.20
CA ILE A 80 12.90 -7.05 -1.10
C ILE A 80 11.96 -8.25 -1.33
N GLY A 81 12.52 -9.44 -1.51
CA GLY A 81 11.74 -10.68 -1.71
C GLY A 81 10.84 -11.08 -0.53
N PHE A 82 10.92 -10.36 0.59
CA PHE A 82 10.14 -10.65 1.79
C PHE A 82 8.78 -10.00 1.74
N LYS A 83 7.75 -10.83 1.81
CA LYS A 83 6.34 -10.45 1.69
C LYS A 83 5.90 -9.42 2.72
N ASP A 84 6.51 -9.43 3.91
CA ASP A 84 6.06 -8.69 5.08
C ASP A 84 6.93 -7.46 5.38
N LEU A 85 7.84 -7.08 4.48
CA LEU A 85 8.68 -5.92 4.66
C LEU A 85 8.07 -4.73 3.89
N GLY A 86 7.65 -3.71 4.60
CA GLY A 86 7.13 -2.47 4.02
C GLY A 86 8.19 -1.66 3.26
N ILE A 87 9.00 -2.31 2.42
CA ILE A 87 10.06 -1.69 1.60
C ILE A 87 9.71 -1.83 0.13
N GLN A 88 9.72 -0.71 -0.58
CA GLN A 88 9.54 -0.65 -2.03
C GLN A 88 10.79 -0.06 -2.67
N LEU A 89 11.18 -0.59 -3.82
CA LEU A 89 12.29 -0.07 -4.63
C LEU A 89 11.73 0.55 -5.91
N TRP A 90 12.20 1.74 -6.23
CA TRP A 90 11.82 2.46 -7.44
C TRP A 90 13.06 2.96 -8.17
N GLU A 91 13.17 2.65 -9.44
CA GLU A 91 14.21 3.21 -10.30
C GLU A 91 13.72 4.50 -10.95
N ALA A 92 14.54 5.55 -10.87
CA ALA A 92 14.25 6.85 -11.45
C ALA A 92 15.23 7.19 -12.56
N HIS A 93 14.72 7.37 -13.77
CA HIS A 93 15.52 7.71 -14.94
C HIS A 93 15.10 9.07 -15.49
N LYS A 94 16.09 9.96 -15.63
CA LYS A 94 15.92 11.27 -16.28
C LYS A 94 16.47 11.21 -17.71
N TYR A 95 15.62 11.53 -18.66
CA TYR A 95 15.96 11.57 -20.09
C TYR A 95 16.36 12.97 -20.53
N SER A 96 17.07 13.09 -21.66
CA SER A 96 17.59 14.34 -22.22
C SER A 96 16.49 15.35 -22.57
N ASN A 97 15.28 14.87 -22.89
CA ASN A 97 14.10 15.70 -23.15
C ASN A 97 13.42 16.23 -21.88
N GLY A 98 14.02 16.02 -20.69
CA GLY A 98 13.47 16.44 -19.41
C GLY A 98 12.44 15.47 -18.80
N LEU A 99 12.07 14.39 -19.49
CA LEU A 99 11.18 13.36 -18.97
C LEU A 99 11.84 12.65 -17.78
N LEU A 100 11.07 12.47 -16.71
CA LEU A 100 11.45 11.69 -15.54
C LEU A 100 10.51 10.48 -15.45
N VAL A 101 11.08 9.29 -15.49
CA VAL A 101 10.33 8.02 -15.41
C VAL A 101 10.67 7.31 -14.12
N PHE A 102 9.65 6.83 -13.42
CA PHE A 102 9.77 6.02 -12.22
C PHE A 102 9.23 4.62 -12.51
N ASN A 103 10.05 3.60 -12.27
CA ASN A 103 9.69 2.20 -12.43
C ASN A 103 9.75 1.49 -11.07
N GLU A 104 8.65 0.89 -10.64
CA GLU A 104 8.66 0.04 -9.46
C GLU A 104 9.40 -1.26 -9.78
N VAL A 105 10.37 -1.59 -8.94
CA VAL A 105 11.09 -2.86 -8.99
C VAL A 105 10.25 -3.92 -8.28
N LYS A 106 9.57 -4.75 -9.06
CA LYS A 106 8.80 -5.87 -8.51
C LYS A 106 9.75 -6.98 -8.05
N SER A 107 9.48 -7.52 -6.87
CA SER A 107 10.22 -8.70 -6.40
C SER A 107 9.98 -9.87 -7.35
N LEU A 108 11.06 -10.44 -7.86
CA LEU A 108 11.02 -11.63 -8.72
C LEU A 108 11.00 -12.93 -7.90
N PHE A 109 11.21 -12.87 -6.60
CA PHE A 109 11.51 -14.04 -5.77
C PHE A 109 10.73 -14.05 -4.46
N THR A 110 10.24 -15.24 -4.16
CA THR A 110 9.73 -15.82 -2.90
C THR A 110 8.70 -15.02 -2.10
N LYS A 111 7.60 -15.67 -1.95
CA LYS A 111 6.50 -15.33 -1.02
C LYS A 111 6.82 -15.73 0.44
N GLU A 112 8.09 -15.84 0.84
CA GLU A 112 8.46 -16.26 2.18
C GLU A 112 8.29 -15.09 3.19
N PRO A 113 7.65 -15.34 4.35
CA PRO A 113 7.49 -14.31 5.35
C PRO A 113 8.82 -13.97 6.05
N LEU A 114 8.95 -12.70 6.45
CA LEU A 114 10.11 -12.18 7.18
C LEU A 114 10.39 -12.89 8.51
N THR A 115 9.39 -13.60 9.04
CA THR A 115 9.50 -14.40 10.26
C THR A 115 10.68 -15.37 10.27
N THR A 116 11.16 -15.78 9.09
CA THR A 116 12.33 -16.64 8.94
C THR A 116 13.64 -15.90 9.25
N ILE A 117 13.72 -14.58 8.94
CA ILE A 117 14.89 -13.74 9.22
C ILE A 117 14.77 -13.03 10.57
N ALA A 118 13.57 -12.74 11.03
CA ALA A 118 13.29 -12.09 12.31
C ALA A 118 13.88 -12.86 13.51
N LYS A 119 14.16 -14.16 13.35
CA LYS A 119 14.89 -14.95 14.36
C LYS A 119 16.31 -14.43 14.66
N ARG A 120 16.90 -13.64 13.75
CA ARG A 120 18.27 -13.14 13.87
C ARG A 120 18.37 -11.62 14.11
N ASN A 121 17.27 -10.87 13.96
CA ASN A 121 17.27 -9.41 14.10
C ASN A 121 16.05 -8.95 14.92
N PRO A 122 16.25 -8.47 16.17
CA PRO A 122 15.15 -8.02 17.06
C PRO A 122 14.33 -6.85 16.49
N ALA A 123 14.95 -5.96 15.71
CA ALA A 123 14.25 -4.83 15.08
C ALA A 123 13.36 -5.32 13.93
N ALA A 124 13.82 -6.28 13.13
CA ALA A 124 13.02 -6.91 12.08
C ALA A 124 11.83 -7.69 12.67
N LYS A 125 11.99 -8.29 13.84
CA LYS A 125 10.91 -8.97 14.56
C LYS A 125 9.78 -8.02 14.95
N LYS A 126 10.12 -6.86 15.56
CA LYS A 126 9.12 -5.84 15.91
C LYS A 126 8.37 -5.30 14.70
N ILE A 127 9.07 -5.08 13.59
CA ILE A 127 8.46 -4.61 12.34
C ILE A 127 7.52 -5.67 11.77
N ALA A 128 7.94 -6.94 11.74
CA ALA A 128 7.11 -8.04 11.27
C ALA A 128 5.86 -8.27 12.16
N GLU A 129 5.92 -7.88 13.43
CA GLU A 129 4.77 -7.93 14.35
C GLU A 129 3.81 -6.75 14.12
N GLU A 130 4.30 -5.58 13.73
CA GLU A 130 3.48 -4.36 13.54
C GLU A 130 3.10 -4.08 12.09
N ILE A 131 3.97 -4.38 11.12
CA ILE A 131 3.68 -4.18 9.69
C ILE A 131 3.12 -5.47 9.09
N LYS A 132 1.90 -5.38 8.58
CA LYS A 132 1.21 -6.46 7.89
C LYS A 132 1.02 -6.09 6.44
N VAL A 133 1.62 -6.85 5.53
CA VAL A 133 1.26 -6.78 4.12
C VAL A 133 0.06 -7.69 3.90
N TYR A 134 -1.09 -7.10 3.66
CA TYR A 134 -2.32 -7.84 3.38
C TYR A 134 -2.32 -8.31 1.93
N ASN A 135 -2.77 -9.52 1.71
CA ASN A 135 -3.08 -10.04 0.39
C ASN A 135 -4.59 -10.23 0.24
N GLU A 136 -5.02 -10.55 -0.97
CA GLU A 136 -6.44 -10.72 -1.25
C GLU A 136 -7.01 -11.93 -0.48
N GLU A 137 -6.21 -12.99 -0.34
CA GLU A 137 -6.60 -14.20 0.38
C GLU A 137 -6.93 -13.91 1.84
N ASP A 138 -6.13 -13.05 2.52
CA ASP A 138 -6.37 -12.67 3.92
C ASP A 138 -7.74 -12.00 4.10
N LEU A 139 -8.15 -11.19 3.12
CA LEU A 139 -9.46 -10.50 3.15
C LEU A 139 -10.62 -11.41 2.73
N LEU A 140 -10.34 -12.41 1.91
CA LEU A 140 -11.32 -13.38 1.44
C LEU A 140 -11.53 -14.55 2.41
N GLU A 141 -10.68 -14.71 3.42
CA GLU A 141 -10.76 -15.82 4.37
C GLU A 141 -12.11 -15.90 5.08
N ILE A 142 -12.68 -14.73 5.43
CA ILE A 142 -13.99 -14.66 6.14
C ILE A 142 -15.19 -14.90 5.23
N ALA A 143 -14.99 -14.91 3.91
CA ALA A 143 -16.07 -14.95 2.92
C ALA A 143 -16.54 -16.37 2.63
N GLU A 144 -17.84 -16.53 2.44
CA GLU A 144 -18.44 -17.73 1.88
C GLU A 144 -17.99 -17.93 0.43
N GLU A 145 -17.95 -19.17 -0.06
CA GLU A 145 -17.43 -19.51 -1.39
C GLU A 145 -18.09 -18.70 -2.52
N LYS A 146 -19.40 -18.56 -2.45
CA LYS A 146 -20.17 -17.75 -3.38
C LYS A 146 -19.72 -16.27 -3.45
N VAL A 147 -19.25 -15.73 -2.31
CA VAL A 147 -18.75 -14.35 -2.26
C VAL A 147 -17.36 -14.25 -2.84
N LYS A 148 -16.53 -15.29 -2.65
CA LYS A 148 -15.22 -15.38 -3.30
C LYS A 148 -15.34 -15.45 -4.81
N GLU A 149 -16.26 -16.27 -5.33
CA GLU A 149 -16.55 -16.35 -6.76
C GLU A 149 -16.98 -14.98 -7.30
N LEU A 150 -17.94 -14.33 -6.62
CA LEU A 150 -18.42 -12.99 -7.00
C LEU A 150 -17.28 -11.95 -6.98
N TYR A 151 -16.36 -12.06 -6.03
CA TYR A 151 -15.18 -11.19 -6.00
C TYR A 151 -14.27 -11.44 -7.20
N GLN A 152 -14.03 -12.69 -7.59
CA GLN A 152 -13.19 -13.02 -8.75
C GLN A 152 -13.79 -12.49 -10.05
N GLU A 153 -15.11 -12.62 -10.21
CA GLU A 153 -15.83 -12.05 -11.34
C GLU A 153 -15.70 -10.52 -11.39
N LEU A 154 -15.92 -9.86 -10.25
CA LEU A 154 -15.77 -8.41 -10.13
C LEU A 154 -14.33 -7.98 -10.44
N LYS A 155 -13.34 -8.66 -9.86
CA LYS A 155 -11.92 -8.40 -10.10
C LYS A 155 -11.59 -8.51 -11.59
N ALA A 156 -12.02 -9.59 -12.24
CA ALA A 156 -11.81 -9.80 -13.67
C ALA A 156 -12.44 -8.68 -14.50
N ALA A 157 -13.69 -8.31 -14.20
CA ALA A 157 -14.38 -7.22 -14.88
C ALA A 157 -13.63 -5.88 -14.73
N VAL A 158 -13.17 -5.55 -13.51
CA VAL A 158 -12.48 -4.29 -13.23
C VAL A 158 -11.08 -4.26 -13.83
N THR A 159 -10.33 -5.35 -13.78
CA THR A 159 -8.98 -5.42 -14.38
C THR A 159 -9.01 -5.38 -15.91
N ASN A 160 -10.10 -5.86 -16.52
CA ASN A 160 -10.30 -5.76 -17.96
C ASN A 160 -10.61 -4.34 -18.47
N LEU A 161 -10.86 -3.36 -17.57
CA LEU A 161 -11.04 -1.96 -17.96
C LEU A 161 -9.73 -1.30 -18.45
N GLY A 162 -8.58 -1.89 -18.19
CA GLY A 162 -7.28 -1.41 -18.67
C GLY A 162 -6.11 -2.14 -18.04
N SER A 163 -5.04 -2.27 -18.81
CA SER A 163 -3.79 -2.92 -18.37
C SER A 163 -3.05 -2.17 -17.26
N ASP A 164 -3.46 -0.93 -16.98
CA ASP A 164 -2.92 -0.06 -15.95
C ASP A 164 -3.70 -0.13 -14.62
N VAL A 165 -4.67 -1.05 -14.51
CA VAL A 165 -5.42 -1.27 -13.27
C VAL A 165 -4.59 -2.11 -12.31
N GLU A 166 -4.31 -1.55 -11.15
CA GLU A 166 -3.62 -2.21 -10.05
C GLU A 166 -4.62 -2.62 -8.97
N VAL A 167 -4.45 -3.86 -8.45
CA VAL A 167 -5.21 -4.37 -7.30
C VAL A 167 -4.32 -4.27 -6.06
N ARG A 168 -4.79 -3.54 -5.05
CA ARG A 168 -4.02 -3.31 -3.83
C ARG A 168 -4.84 -3.65 -2.58
N PRO A 169 -4.59 -4.80 -1.96
CA PRO A 169 -5.19 -5.14 -0.67
C PRO A 169 -4.67 -4.20 0.43
N THR A 170 -5.58 -3.81 1.32
CA THR A 170 -5.29 -3.07 2.56
C THR A 170 -5.82 -3.87 3.75
N LYS A 171 -5.75 -3.32 4.95
CA LYS A 171 -6.29 -3.98 6.15
C LYS A 171 -7.80 -4.23 6.08
N MET A 172 -8.55 -3.35 5.44
CA MET A 172 -10.02 -3.35 5.51
C MET A 172 -10.71 -3.59 4.17
N TYR A 173 -10.03 -3.35 3.07
CA TYR A 173 -10.62 -3.42 1.74
C TYR A 173 -9.57 -3.68 0.66
N ILE A 174 -10.02 -4.09 -0.51
CA ILE A 174 -9.19 -4.26 -1.70
C ILE A 174 -9.42 -3.04 -2.59
N ALA A 175 -8.36 -2.24 -2.81
CA ALA A 175 -8.42 -1.07 -3.67
C ALA A 175 -8.13 -1.44 -5.13
N PHE A 176 -8.85 -0.82 -6.05
CA PHE A 176 -8.57 -0.81 -7.48
C PHE A 176 -8.11 0.59 -7.87
N ARG A 177 -6.94 0.67 -8.45
CA ARG A 177 -6.25 1.92 -8.73
C ARG A 177 -5.76 1.98 -10.17
N ARG A 178 -5.65 3.20 -10.66
CA ARG A 178 -4.82 3.63 -11.79
C ARG A 178 -3.84 4.67 -11.25
N LYS A 179 -3.87 5.88 -11.77
CA LYS A 179 -3.15 7.02 -11.17
C LYS A 179 -3.69 7.41 -9.79
N LYS A 180 -5.00 7.17 -9.58
CA LYS A 180 -5.72 7.34 -8.30
C LYS A 180 -6.61 6.13 -8.04
N GLY A 181 -6.99 5.93 -6.80
CA GLY A 181 -8.01 4.95 -6.43
C GLY A 181 -9.36 5.33 -7.04
N PHE A 182 -10.03 4.41 -7.70
CA PHE A 182 -11.33 4.64 -8.30
C PHE A 182 -12.42 3.70 -7.78
N ALA A 183 -12.02 2.56 -7.21
CA ALA A 183 -12.94 1.64 -6.57
C ALA A 183 -12.27 0.94 -5.39
N GLY A 184 -13.09 0.54 -4.42
CA GLY A 184 -12.68 -0.26 -3.28
C GLY A 184 -13.72 -1.31 -2.95
N VAL A 185 -13.28 -2.50 -2.53
CA VAL A 185 -14.15 -3.61 -2.20
C VAL A 185 -13.90 -4.08 -0.77
N VAL A 186 -14.89 -3.92 0.08
CA VAL A 186 -14.91 -4.53 1.41
C VAL A 186 -15.58 -5.89 1.30
N VAL A 187 -14.83 -6.92 1.68
CA VAL A 187 -15.32 -8.29 1.70
C VAL A 187 -15.99 -8.55 3.05
N LEU A 188 -17.23 -9.02 3.01
CA LEU A 188 -17.98 -9.47 4.17
C LEU A 188 -18.35 -10.94 3.97
N ARG A 189 -18.73 -11.61 5.05
CA ARG A 189 -19.02 -13.04 5.03
C ARG A 189 -19.98 -13.45 3.89
N SER A 190 -21.10 -12.75 3.73
CA SER A 190 -22.17 -13.11 2.80
C SER A 190 -22.38 -12.11 1.66
N LYS A 191 -21.54 -11.09 1.52
CA LYS A 191 -21.68 -10.04 0.48
C LYS A 191 -20.40 -9.25 0.27
N LEU A 192 -20.32 -8.57 -0.86
CA LEU A 192 -19.35 -7.52 -1.13
C LEU A 192 -20.00 -6.15 -0.94
N LYS A 193 -19.24 -5.19 -0.39
CA LYS A 193 -19.56 -3.76 -0.49
C LYS A 193 -18.56 -3.11 -1.43
N VAL A 194 -19.06 -2.49 -2.48
CA VAL A 194 -18.24 -1.81 -3.47
C VAL A 194 -18.40 -0.30 -3.26
N TYR A 195 -17.29 0.38 -3.16
CA TYR A 195 -17.19 1.83 -3.08
C TYR A 195 -16.61 2.35 -4.38
N LEU A 196 -17.23 3.37 -4.95
CA LEU A 196 -16.79 3.98 -6.19
C LEU A 196 -16.47 5.46 -5.94
N SER A 197 -15.32 5.90 -6.43
CA SER A 197 -14.94 7.30 -6.48
C SER A 197 -15.43 7.91 -7.79
N ILE A 198 -16.73 8.19 -7.85
CA ILE A 198 -17.42 8.70 -9.05
C ILE A 198 -18.39 9.81 -8.62
N ASP A 199 -18.60 10.78 -9.50
CA ASP A 199 -19.70 11.73 -9.33
C ASP A 199 -21.03 10.97 -9.46
N ILE A 200 -21.89 11.15 -8.46
CA ILE A 200 -23.19 10.43 -8.42
C ILE A 200 -24.08 10.76 -9.61
N SER A 201 -23.89 11.93 -10.23
CA SER A 201 -24.63 12.33 -11.45
C SER A 201 -24.27 11.47 -12.67
N GLN A 202 -23.08 10.83 -12.65
CA GLN A 202 -22.59 9.96 -13.72
C GLN A 202 -22.90 8.48 -13.46
N LEU A 203 -23.43 8.16 -12.27
CA LEU A 203 -23.74 6.79 -11.91
C LEU A 203 -25.03 6.31 -12.59
N GLN A 204 -24.93 5.35 -13.47
CA GLN A 204 -26.06 4.61 -14.00
C GLN A 204 -26.36 3.43 -13.07
N ASP A 205 -27.35 3.56 -12.21
CA ASP A 205 -27.76 2.53 -11.25
C ASP A 205 -29.20 2.07 -11.53
N PRO A 206 -29.41 1.18 -12.52
CA PRO A 206 -30.73 0.72 -12.92
C PRO A 206 -31.45 -0.05 -11.80
N LEU A 207 -30.71 -0.62 -10.86
CA LEU A 207 -31.25 -1.39 -9.74
C LEU A 207 -31.45 -0.55 -8.46
N LYS A 208 -31.08 0.74 -8.50
CA LYS A 208 -31.15 1.69 -7.36
C LYS A 208 -30.54 1.14 -6.06
N LYS A 209 -29.46 0.38 -6.17
CA LYS A 209 -28.73 -0.22 -5.04
C LYS A 209 -27.63 0.68 -4.49
N GLY A 210 -27.19 1.64 -5.27
CA GLY A 210 -26.18 2.62 -4.87
C GLY A 210 -26.71 3.56 -3.81
N LYS A 211 -25.85 3.87 -2.83
CA LYS A 211 -26.13 4.87 -1.80
C LYS A 211 -24.98 5.85 -1.74
N ARG A 212 -25.29 7.14 -1.58
CA ARG A 212 -24.28 8.16 -1.33
C ARG A 212 -23.61 7.89 0.01
N CYS A 213 -22.27 7.78 0.06
CA CYS A 213 -21.55 7.81 1.31
C CYS A 213 -21.60 9.22 1.89
N GLN A 214 -21.93 9.34 3.17
CA GLN A 214 -21.80 10.61 3.88
C GLN A 214 -20.30 10.95 4.01
N GLU A 215 -19.96 12.23 3.87
CA GLU A 215 -18.60 12.77 3.65
C GLU A 215 -17.55 12.50 4.75
N ASN A 216 -17.87 11.80 5.82
CA ASN A 216 -16.96 11.61 6.97
C ASN A 216 -16.17 10.28 6.97
N ARG A 217 -16.23 9.48 5.90
CA ARG A 217 -15.38 8.30 5.74
C ARG A 217 -14.93 8.20 4.29
N THR A 218 -13.93 8.97 3.94
CA THR A 218 -13.18 8.76 2.71
C THR A 218 -12.40 7.46 2.90
N LEU A 219 -12.88 6.38 2.29
CA LEU A 219 -12.17 5.10 2.20
C LEU A 219 -11.07 5.13 1.12
N PHE A 220 -10.82 6.32 0.53
CA PHE A 220 -9.82 6.53 -0.52
C PHE A 220 -8.86 7.66 -0.18
#